data_cade8f9ddaae9bb8c9ae021b204b822b
#
_entry.id   cade8f9ddaae9bb8c9ae021b204b822b
#
_cell.length_a   1.000
_cell.length_b   1.000
_cell.length_c   1.000
_cell.angle_alpha   90.00
_cell.angle_beta   90.00
_cell.angle_gamma   90.00
#
_symmetry.space_group_name_H-M   'P 1'
#
loop_
_entity.id
_entity.type
_entity.pdbx_description
1 polymer ?
#
loop_
_entity_poly.entity_id
_entity_poly.type
_entity_poly.pdbx_seq_one_letter_code
_entity_poly.pdbx_strand_id
1 'polypeptide(L)'
;VYKRQKQYAVDTGFRTINTNTINFEDTFFLENIIYNELLTRGFTVFAGKTFKGEIDFVAIKDGKKCFIQVAYLLASEETIQREFGAYSKITDASPKYVMSLDKLDMSHDGIVHMNIIDFLLRKKDLMLT
;
A
#
# COMPACT_ATOMS: atom_id res chain seq x y z
N VAL A 1 0.81 9.02 16.09
CA VAL A 1 1.37 8.41 14.91
C VAL A 1 0.33 8.22 13.80
N TYR A 2 -0.89 7.88 14.15
CA TYR A 2 -1.93 7.66 13.17
C TYR A 2 -2.76 8.90 12.98
N LYS A 3 -3.06 9.20 11.71
CA LYS A 3 -4.01 10.23 11.37
C LYS A 3 -5.42 9.67 11.42
N ARG A 4 -6.39 10.57 11.36
CA ARG A 4 -7.75 10.22 11.10
C ARG A 4 -7.84 9.36 9.84
N GLN A 5 -8.78 8.42 9.83
CA GLN A 5 -8.99 7.51 8.70
C GLN A 5 -9.16 8.29 7.41
N LYS A 6 -8.49 7.83 6.36
CA LYS A 6 -8.60 8.41 5.02
C LYS A 6 -9.99 8.20 4.46
N GLN A 7 -10.41 9.15 3.63
CA GLN A 7 -11.67 9.04 2.91
C GLN A 7 -11.40 8.99 1.42
N TYR A 8 -11.92 7.95 0.78
CA TYR A 8 -11.75 7.71 -0.65
C TYR A 8 -13.11 7.48 -1.27
N ALA A 9 -13.18 7.74 -2.59
CA ALA A 9 -14.40 7.45 -3.34
C ALA A 9 -14.66 5.95 -3.32
N VAL A 10 -15.92 5.56 -3.17
CA VAL A 10 -16.31 4.16 -3.14
C VAL A 10 -16.24 3.54 -4.52
N ASP A 11 -16.57 4.29 -5.53
CA ASP A 11 -16.64 3.81 -6.92
C ASP A 11 -15.55 4.45 -7.75
N THR A 12 -14.56 3.63 -8.13
CA THR A 12 -13.50 4.05 -9.03
C THR A 12 -13.62 3.32 -10.39
N GLY A 13 -14.69 2.56 -10.57
CA GLY A 13 -14.77 1.39 -11.43
C GLY A 13 -14.44 1.56 -12.89
N PHE A 14 -14.69 2.71 -13.48
CA PHE A 14 -14.62 2.79 -14.94
C PHE A 14 -13.44 3.61 -15.44
N ARG A 15 -12.56 3.98 -14.55
CA ARG A 15 -11.39 4.72 -14.93
C ARG A 15 -10.37 3.82 -15.61
N THR A 16 -9.85 4.26 -16.76
CA THR A 16 -8.79 3.53 -17.45
C THR A 16 -7.43 3.96 -16.92
N ILE A 17 -6.63 3.01 -16.51
CA ILE A 17 -5.25 3.30 -16.08
C ILE A 17 -4.39 3.44 -17.31
N ASN A 18 -3.68 4.57 -17.41
CA ASN A 18 -2.76 4.83 -18.51
C ASN A 18 -1.41 4.19 -18.23
N THR A 19 -1.08 3.13 -18.99
CA THR A 19 0.18 2.39 -18.79
C THR A 19 1.39 3.09 -19.39
N ASN A 20 1.18 4.10 -20.21
CA ASN A 20 2.27 4.82 -20.87
C ASN A 20 2.78 6.00 -20.04
N THR A 21 1.94 6.54 -19.18
CA THR A 21 2.27 7.69 -18.35
C THR A 21 1.79 7.43 -16.94
N ILE A 22 2.73 7.26 -16.01
CA ILE A 22 2.40 7.08 -14.61
C ILE A 22 2.24 8.46 -14.01
N ASN A 23 1.08 8.73 -13.43
CA ASN A 23 0.81 10.01 -12.80
C ASN A 23 0.17 9.81 -11.43
N PHE A 24 -0.03 10.92 -10.73
CA PHE A 24 -0.61 10.93 -9.39
C PHE A 24 -2.02 10.30 -9.39
N GLU A 25 -2.80 10.54 -10.42
CA GLU A 25 -4.17 10.03 -10.47
C GLU A 25 -4.21 8.51 -10.59
N ASP A 26 -3.28 7.89 -11.33
CA ASP A 26 -3.23 6.44 -11.46
C ASP A 26 -2.88 5.79 -10.12
N THR A 27 -1.93 6.35 -9.39
CA THR A 27 -1.58 5.87 -8.07
C THR A 27 -2.74 6.04 -7.10
N PHE A 28 -3.40 7.19 -7.14
CA PHE A 28 -4.57 7.45 -6.30
C PHE A 28 -5.70 6.45 -6.58
N PHE A 29 -5.90 6.11 -7.85
CA PHE A 29 -6.88 5.10 -8.24
C PHE A 29 -6.58 3.75 -7.59
N LEU A 30 -5.32 3.32 -7.64
CA LEU A 30 -4.90 2.07 -7.00
C LEU A 30 -5.03 2.12 -5.49
N GLU A 31 -4.66 3.22 -4.86
CA GLU A 31 -4.85 3.39 -3.42
C GLU A 31 -6.31 3.22 -3.04
N ASN A 32 -7.19 3.80 -3.84
CA ASN A 32 -8.63 3.71 -3.61
C ASN A 32 -9.14 2.28 -3.69
N ILE A 33 -8.66 1.52 -4.68
CA ILE A 33 -9.01 0.09 -4.82
C ILE A 33 -8.55 -0.68 -3.59
N ILE A 34 -7.31 -0.49 -3.17
CA ILE A 34 -6.75 -1.19 -2.01
C ILE A 34 -7.51 -0.81 -0.74
N TYR A 35 -7.79 0.47 -0.56
CA TYR A 35 -8.55 0.94 0.60
C TYR A 35 -9.91 0.23 0.68
N ASN A 36 -10.64 0.21 -0.42
CA ASN A 36 -11.96 -0.42 -0.45
C ASN A 36 -11.89 -1.93 -0.21
N GLU A 37 -10.86 -2.58 -0.75
CA GLU A 37 -10.67 -4.00 -0.52
C GLU A 37 -10.39 -4.30 0.97
N LEU A 38 -9.56 -3.47 1.60
CA LEU A 38 -9.25 -3.62 3.02
C LEU A 38 -10.51 -3.46 3.87
N LEU A 39 -11.34 -2.46 3.57
CA LEU A 39 -12.61 -2.29 4.29
C LEU A 39 -13.52 -3.50 4.11
N THR A 40 -13.60 -4.03 2.89
CA THR A 40 -14.41 -5.21 2.59
C THR A 40 -13.96 -6.42 3.41
N ARG A 41 -12.65 -6.53 3.65
CA ARG A 41 -12.08 -7.62 4.44
C ARG A 41 -12.18 -7.41 5.95
N GLY A 42 -12.77 -6.30 6.38
CA GLY A 42 -13.01 -6.03 7.79
C GLY A 42 -11.90 -5.27 8.50
N PHE A 43 -10.95 -4.69 7.76
CA PHE A 43 -9.90 -3.88 8.37
C PHE A 43 -10.40 -2.48 8.71
N THR A 44 -9.84 -1.91 9.77
CA THR A 44 -9.88 -0.48 10.03
C THR A 44 -8.60 0.11 9.44
N VAL A 45 -8.72 1.18 8.66
CA VAL A 45 -7.61 1.69 7.86
C VAL A 45 -7.34 3.15 8.20
N PHE A 46 -6.08 3.45 8.53
CA PHE A 46 -5.63 4.81 8.83
C PHE A 46 -4.46 5.17 7.93
N ALA A 47 -4.21 6.48 7.76
CA ALA A 47 -2.97 6.97 7.18
C ALA A 47 -1.92 7.04 8.29
N GLY A 48 -0.74 6.47 8.05
CA GLY A 48 0.37 6.57 8.98
C GLY A 48 1.25 7.76 8.65
N LYS A 49 1.97 8.27 9.64
CA LYS A 49 2.94 9.34 9.46
C LYS A 49 4.30 8.94 9.97
N THR A 50 5.33 9.42 9.26
CA THR A 50 6.72 9.26 9.67
C THR A 50 7.42 10.61 9.52
N PHE A 51 8.67 10.69 9.97
CA PHE A 51 9.47 11.89 9.77
C PHE A 51 9.76 12.17 8.30
N LYS A 52 9.71 11.17 7.44
CA LYS A 52 10.00 11.31 6.01
C LYS A 52 8.76 11.45 5.16
N GLY A 53 7.58 11.36 5.75
CA GLY A 53 6.35 11.46 5.00
C GLY A 53 5.27 10.58 5.58
N GLU A 54 4.31 10.23 4.76
CA GLU A 54 3.19 9.40 5.15
C GLU A 54 3.35 7.99 4.62
N ILE A 55 3.00 7.03 5.46
CA ILE A 55 2.71 5.68 5.00
C ILE A 55 1.28 5.71 4.48
N ASP A 56 1.02 5.12 3.34
CA ASP A 56 -0.31 5.19 2.75
C ASP A 56 -1.38 4.64 3.67
N PHE A 57 -1.17 3.42 4.19
CA PHE A 57 -2.16 2.81 5.07
C PHE A 57 -1.53 2.08 6.24
N VAL A 58 -2.22 2.17 7.38
CA VAL A 58 -2.05 1.25 8.49
C VAL A 58 -3.35 0.48 8.60
N ALA A 59 -3.30 -0.83 8.39
CA ALA A 59 -4.48 -1.69 8.41
C ALA A 59 -4.51 -2.47 9.72
N ILE A 60 -5.62 -2.36 10.44
CA ILE A 60 -5.77 -2.93 11.77
C ILE A 60 -6.97 -3.88 11.77
N LYS A 61 -6.77 -5.08 12.32
CA LYS A 61 -7.83 -6.05 12.47
C LYS A 61 -7.56 -6.93 13.68
N ASP A 62 -8.54 -7.06 14.56
CA ASP A 62 -8.44 -7.90 15.77
C ASP A 62 -7.23 -7.52 16.64
N GLY A 63 -6.95 -6.23 16.75
CA GLY A 63 -5.84 -5.73 17.57
C GLY A 63 -4.46 -5.91 16.96
N LYS A 64 -4.38 -6.43 15.75
CA LYS A 64 -3.12 -6.63 15.01
C LYS A 64 -3.07 -5.70 13.82
N LYS A 65 -1.87 -5.40 13.34
CA LYS A 65 -1.71 -4.41 12.28
C LYS A 65 -0.63 -4.78 11.28
N CYS A 66 -0.69 -4.10 10.13
CA CYS A 66 0.40 -4.07 9.17
C CYS A 66 0.42 -2.70 8.50
N PHE A 67 1.53 -2.39 7.85
CA PHE A 67 1.72 -1.13 7.11
C PHE A 67 1.74 -1.43 5.62
N ILE A 68 1.13 -0.54 4.83
CA ILE A 68 1.02 -0.73 3.38
C ILE A 68 1.34 0.57 2.67
N GLN A 69 2.26 0.50 1.70
CA GLN A 69 2.53 1.53 0.72
C GLN A 69 2.03 1.04 -0.63
N VAL A 70 1.47 1.94 -1.43
CA VAL A 70 0.95 1.60 -2.75
C VAL A 70 1.66 2.41 -3.82
N ALA A 71 2.19 1.73 -4.82
CA ALA A 71 2.79 2.35 -5.99
C ALA A 71 2.17 1.75 -7.24
N TYR A 72 2.24 2.46 -8.36
CA TYR A 72 1.82 1.91 -9.64
C TYR A 72 2.84 0.86 -10.11
N LEU A 73 4.04 1.32 -10.39
CA LEU A 73 5.17 0.46 -10.76
C LEU A 73 6.42 0.94 -10.03
N LEU A 74 7.25 0.00 -9.62
CA LEU A 74 8.55 0.28 -9.03
C LEU A 74 9.59 0.34 -10.15
N ALA A 75 9.41 1.26 -11.09
CA ALA A 75 10.11 1.26 -12.36
C ALA A 75 11.53 1.80 -12.30
N SER A 76 11.90 2.47 -11.21
CA SER A 76 13.25 3.05 -11.09
C SER A 76 13.77 2.85 -9.68
N GLU A 77 15.09 2.91 -9.55
CA GLU A 77 15.74 2.86 -8.24
C GLU A 77 15.24 3.97 -7.32
N GLU A 78 15.00 5.15 -7.87
CA GLU A 78 14.48 6.28 -7.12
C GLU A 78 13.10 5.98 -6.53
N THR A 79 12.21 5.39 -7.31
CA THR A 79 10.87 5.00 -6.85
C THR A 79 10.97 3.93 -5.78
N ILE A 80 11.83 2.93 -5.99
CA ILE A 80 12.05 1.87 -5.01
C ILE A 80 12.50 2.46 -3.69
N GLN A 81 13.50 3.34 -3.72
CA GLN A 81 14.02 3.95 -2.51
C GLN A 81 12.97 4.83 -1.81
N ARG A 82 12.15 5.53 -2.57
CA ARG A 82 11.09 6.35 -1.98
C ARG A 82 10.05 5.51 -1.27
N GLU A 83 9.54 4.47 -1.93
CA GLU A 83 8.47 3.66 -1.36
C GLU A 83 8.95 2.79 -0.21
N PHE A 84 10.05 2.10 -0.38
CA PHE A 84 10.62 1.27 0.68
C PHE A 84 11.25 2.11 1.78
N GLY A 85 11.89 3.21 1.42
CA GLY A 85 12.55 4.10 2.35
C GLY A 85 11.60 4.81 3.32
N ALA A 86 10.32 4.90 2.97
CA ALA A 86 9.32 5.48 3.86
C ALA A 86 9.26 4.73 5.19
N TYR A 87 9.65 3.47 5.20
CA TYR A 87 9.65 2.66 6.43
C TYR A 87 10.89 2.83 7.30
N SER A 88 11.88 3.56 6.83
CA SER A 88 13.19 3.64 7.52
C SER A 88 13.10 4.25 8.92
N LYS A 89 12.11 5.05 9.20
CA LYS A 89 11.91 5.69 10.51
C LYS A 89 10.87 4.97 11.38
N ILE A 90 10.34 3.86 10.91
CA ILE A 90 9.35 3.12 11.67
C ILE A 90 10.08 2.02 12.45
N THR A 91 10.00 2.09 13.77
CA THR A 91 10.63 1.11 14.67
C THR A 91 9.68 -0.03 15.03
N ASP A 92 8.41 0.12 14.71
CA ASP A 92 7.39 -0.90 14.96
C ASP A 92 7.71 -2.16 14.15
N ALA A 93 7.70 -3.32 14.79
CA ALA A 93 8.06 -4.58 14.16
C ALA A 93 6.94 -5.23 13.35
N SER A 94 5.77 -4.60 13.28
CA SER A 94 4.66 -5.14 12.50
C SER A 94 5.03 -5.25 11.02
N PRO A 95 4.41 -6.18 10.29
CA PRO A 95 4.73 -6.38 8.86
C PRO A 95 4.58 -5.11 8.04
N LYS A 96 5.47 -4.94 7.08
CA LYS A 96 5.51 -3.79 6.19
C LYS A 96 5.46 -4.27 4.75
N TYR A 97 4.54 -3.69 3.99
CA TYR A 97 4.29 -4.09 2.61
C TYR A 97 4.45 -2.92 1.67
N VAL A 98 4.97 -3.20 0.48
CA VAL A 98 4.86 -2.31 -0.67
C VAL A 98 4.09 -3.06 -1.74
N MET A 99 2.96 -2.52 -2.16
CA MET A 99 2.12 -3.12 -3.20
C MET A 99 2.28 -2.36 -4.50
N SER A 100 2.40 -3.09 -5.60
CA SER A 100 2.49 -2.49 -6.92
C SER A 100 1.99 -3.48 -7.98
N LEU A 101 1.98 -3.06 -9.23
CA LEU A 101 1.62 -3.93 -10.35
C LEU A 101 2.80 -4.70 -10.91
N ASP A 102 3.98 -4.55 -10.32
CA ASP A 102 5.15 -5.34 -10.74
C ASP A 102 4.93 -6.82 -10.43
N LYS A 103 5.34 -7.68 -11.35
CA LYS A 103 5.18 -9.12 -11.19
C LYS A 103 6.36 -9.77 -10.48
N LEU A 104 7.54 -9.16 -10.58
CA LEU A 104 8.73 -9.66 -9.88
C LEU A 104 8.63 -9.31 -8.40
N ASP A 105 9.09 -10.24 -7.57
CA ASP A 105 9.16 -9.99 -6.13
C ASP A 105 10.36 -9.08 -5.85
N MET A 106 10.08 -7.89 -5.37
CA MET A 106 11.10 -6.88 -5.07
C MET A 106 11.32 -6.70 -3.58
N SER A 107 10.89 -7.67 -2.78
CA SER A 107 11.06 -7.62 -1.33
C SER A 107 12.53 -7.47 -0.94
N HIS A 108 12.81 -6.59 0.01
CA HIS A 108 14.14 -6.44 0.58
C HIS A 108 14.07 -5.70 1.92
N ASP A 109 15.11 -5.81 2.71
CA ASP A 109 15.25 -5.14 4.01
C ASP A 109 14.08 -5.43 4.95
N GLY A 110 13.54 -6.65 4.90
CA GLY A 110 12.42 -7.03 5.76
C GLY A 110 11.08 -6.48 5.34
N ILE A 111 11.00 -5.80 4.20
CA ILE A 111 9.75 -5.25 3.66
C ILE A 111 9.31 -6.14 2.52
N VAL A 112 8.06 -6.58 2.55
CA VAL A 112 7.51 -7.52 1.57
C VAL A 112 6.87 -6.74 0.42
N HIS A 113 7.28 -7.07 -0.80
CA HIS A 113 6.60 -6.58 -1.98
C HIS A 113 5.48 -7.55 -2.35
N MET A 114 4.30 -7.01 -2.65
CA MET A 114 3.15 -7.82 -3.02
C MET A 114 2.51 -7.23 -4.29
N ASN A 115 2.26 -8.10 -5.26
CA ASN A 115 1.56 -7.69 -6.46
C ASN A 115 0.09 -7.40 -6.12
N ILE A 116 -0.42 -6.26 -6.58
CA ILE A 116 -1.78 -5.81 -6.27
C ILE A 116 -2.82 -6.82 -6.79
N ILE A 117 -2.63 -7.35 -7.98
CA ILE A 117 -3.59 -8.29 -8.56
C ILE A 117 -3.64 -9.58 -7.73
N ASP A 118 -2.49 -10.09 -7.30
CA ASP A 118 -2.43 -11.27 -6.44
C ASP A 118 -3.17 -11.03 -5.13
N PHE A 119 -3.02 -9.85 -4.57
CA PHE A 119 -3.76 -9.49 -3.36
C PHE A 119 -5.26 -9.47 -3.61
N LEU A 120 -5.71 -8.81 -4.66
CA LEU A 120 -7.14 -8.69 -4.97
C LEU A 120 -7.78 -10.05 -5.28
N LEU A 121 -7.04 -10.95 -5.93
CA LEU A 121 -7.52 -12.30 -6.25
C LEU A 121 -7.34 -13.28 -5.09
N ARG A 122 -6.87 -12.80 -3.93
CA ARG A 122 -6.64 -13.59 -2.72
C ARG A 122 -5.62 -14.71 -2.89
N LYS A 123 -4.70 -14.55 -3.85
CA LYS A 123 -3.57 -15.48 -4.02
C LYS A 123 -2.48 -15.22 -2.99
N LYS A 124 -2.40 -13.98 -2.50
CA LYS A 124 -1.49 -13.56 -1.43
C LYS A 124 -2.31 -12.86 -0.38
N ASP A 125 -1.95 -13.03 0.88
CA ASP A 125 -2.67 -12.43 1.98
C ASP A 125 -1.71 -11.65 2.88
N LEU A 126 -2.29 -10.74 3.65
CA LEU A 126 -1.53 -9.91 4.59
C LEU A 126 -1.32 -10.67 5.89
N MET A 127 -0.10 -10.57 6.42
CA MET A 127 0.20 -11.01 7.78
C MET A 127 0.17 -9.81 8.69
N LEU A 128 -0.36 -10.00 9.89
CA LEU A 128 -0.48 -8.95 10.88
C LEU A 128 0.15 -9.41 12.20
N THR A 129 0.69 -8.46 12.93
CA THR A 129 1.16 -8.73 14.30
C THR A 129 0.78 -7.61 15.26
#